data_c279afbfbee955943ef973eeaad43e54
#
_entry.id   c279afbfbee955943ef973eeaad43e54
#
_cell.length_a   1.000
_cell.length_b   1.000
_cell.length_c   1.000
_cell.angle_alpha   90.00
_cell.angle_beta   90.00
_cell.angle_gamma   90.00
#
_symmetry.space_group_name_H-M   'P 1'
#
loop_
_entity.id
_entity.type
_entity.pdbx_description
1 polymer ?
#
loop_
_entity_poly.entity_id
_entity_poly.type
_entity_poly.pdbx_seq_one_letter_code
_entity_poly.pdbx_strand_id
1 'polypeptide(L)'
;DVLNRVRNPFNVSQAAQEAGLAALADQDFIDRVKAHNNEWLPWTTQKVRDIGYEVPPSIGNFILVRFPTAEGKSALDADEFLKSRGIIARRMAVYGLPEALRVTIGLEDEMRAFVAALAEFHG
;
A
#
# COMPACT_ATOMS: atom_id res chain seq x y z
N ASP A 1 26.98 5.74 -20.19
CA ASP A 1 26.06 6.82 -19.78
C ASP A 1 26.76 7.75 -18.78
N VAL A 2 27.37 8.84 -19.33
CA VAL A 2 28.20 9.79 -18.55
C VAL A 2 27.35 10.58 -17.55
N LEU A 3 26.10 10.94 -17.91
CA LEU A 3 25.18 11.71 -17.05
C LEU A 3 24.81 10.92 -15.77
N ASN A 4 24.64 9.60 -15.88
CA ASN A 4 24.36 8.78 -14.71
C ASN A 4 25.54 8.67 -13.72
N ARG A 5 26.76 8.93 -14.17
CA ARG A 5 27.95 8.94 -13.30
C ARG A 5 28.12 10.22 -12.49
N VAL A 6 27.56 11.32 -12.98
CA VAL A 6 27.76 12.67 -12.40
C VAL A 6 26.50 13.22 -11.71
N ARG A 7 25.33 12.62 -11.92
CA ARG A 7 24.11 13.04 -11.22
C ARG A 7 24.08 12.52 -9.79
N ASN A 8 23.55 13.31 -8.89
CA ASN A 8 23.24 12.82 -7.55
C ASN A 8 22.15 11.72 -7.59
N PRO A 9 22.22 10.68 -6.76
CA PRO A 9 21.29 9.54 -6.81
C PRO A 9 19.83 9.92 -6.56
N PHE A 10 19.56 11.01 -5.84
CA PHE A 10 18.22 11.48 -5.50
C PHE A 10 18.08 12.97 -5.86
N ASN A 11 18.14 13.27 -7.15
CA ASN A 11 17.95 14.64 -7.62
C ASN A 11 16.50 15.10 -7.38
N VAL A 12 16.37 16.20 -6.66
CA VAL A 12 15.11 16.92 -6.46
C VAL A 12 15.15 18.21 -7.27
N SER A 13 14.26 18.33 -8.27
CA SER A 13 14.18 19.54 -9.09
C SER A 13 13.73 20.73 -8.25
N GLN A 14 14.02 21.95 -8.70
CA GLN A 14 13.57 23.16 -8.00
C GLN A 14 12.04 23.19 -7.86
N ALA A 15 11.31 22.81 -8.90
CA ALA A 15 9.85 22.71 -8.83
C ALA A 15 9.36 21.73 -7.75
N ALA A 16 10.06 20.59 -7.57
CA ALA A 16 9.73 19.62 -6.53
C ALA A 16 10.07 20.14 -5.13
N GLN A 17 11.13 20.95 -4.99
CA GLN A 17 11.46 21.61 -3.70
C GLN A 17 10.38 22.62 -3.31
N GLU A 18 9.98 23.50 -4.24
CA GLU A 18 8.91 24.49 -4.00
C GLU A 18 7.57 23.81 -3.67
N ALA A 19 7.21 22.75 -4.41
CA ALA A 19 6.01 21.96 -4.11
C ALA A 19 6.09 21.29 -2.73
N GLY A 20 7.27 20.79 -2.35
CA GLY A 20 7.50 20.19 -1.03
C GLY A 20 7.34 21.21 0.11
N LEU A 21 7.88 22.42 -0.05
CA LEU A 21 7.73 23.50 0.92
C LEU A 21 6.27 23.92 1.07
N ALA A 22 5.53 24.07 -0.04
CA ALA A 22 4.11 24.38 -0.03
C ALA A 22 3.28 23.29 0.67
N ALA A 23 3.56 22.01 0.36
CA ALA A 23 2.89 20.87 0.99
C ALA A 23 3.14 20.80 2.51
N LEU A 24 4.36 21.09 2.97
CA LEU A 24 4.68 21.13 4.40
C LEU A 24 4.03 22.29 5.14
N ALA A 25 3.70 23.38 4.45
CA ALA A 25 3.00 24.52 5.02
C ALA A 25 1.49 24.29 5.17
N ASP A 26 0.90 23.34 4.42
CA ASP A 26 -0.54 22.98 4.50
C ASP A 26 -0.81 22.04 5.68
N GLN A 27 -0.80 22.60 6.90
CA GLN A 27 -1.02 21.83 8.13
C GLN A 27 -2.43 21.22 8.18
N ASP A 28 -3.45 21.91 7.66
CA ASP A 28 -4.82 21.42 7.62
C ASP A 28 -4.94 20.15 6.79
N PHE A 29 -4.23 20.09 5.66
CA PHE A 29 -4.17 18.88 4.85
C PHE A 29 -3.46 17.74 5.58
N ILE A 30 -2.31 18.03 6.19
CA ILE A 30 -1.54 17.04 6.96
C ILE A 30 -2.39 16.45 8.09
N ASP A 31 -3.14 17.27 8.81
CA ASP A 31 -3.98 16.81 9.92
C ASP A 31 -5.18 15.97 9.41
N ARG A 32 -5.81 16.35 8.29
CA ARG A 32 -6.85 15.53 7.65
C ARG A 32 -6.32 14.17 7.22
N VAL A 33 -5.13 14.12 6.60
CA VAL A 33 -4.51 12.86 6.16
C VAL A 33 -4.16 11.96 7.35
N LYS A 34 -3.62 12.54 8.42
CA LYS A 34 -3.33 11.80 9.66
C LYS A 34 -4.61 11.22 10.29
N ALA A 35 -5.65 12.05 10.40
CA ALA A 35 -6.93 11.61 10.96
C ALA A 35 -7.52 10.45 10.15
N HIS A 36 -7.53 10.59 8.82
CA HIS A 36 -7.97 9.55 7.90
C HIS A 36 -7.17 8.24 8.08
N ASN A 37 -5.84 8.32 8.10
CA ASN A 37 -5.00 7.15 8.27
C ASN A 37 -5.20 6.49 9.65
N ASN A 38 -5.38 7.28 10.72
CA ASN A 38 -5.62 6.78 12.07
C ASN A 38 -6.95 6.02 12.19
N GLU A 39 -7.91 6.31 11.34
CA GLU A 39 -9.19 5.61 11.25
C GLU A 39 -9.08 4.37 10.37
N TRP A 40 -8.59 4.53 9.15
CA TRP A 40 -8.67 3.48 8.12
C TRP A 40 -7.56 2.43 8.21
N LEU A 41 -6.40 2.74 8.76
CA LEU A 41 -5.34 1.75 8.97
C LEU A 41 -5.77 0.62 9.93
N PRO A 42 -6.28 0.92 11.14
CA PRO A 42 -6.75 -0.14 12.04
C PRO A 42 -7.99 -0.86 11.49
N TRP A 43 -8.93 -0.14 10.86
CA TRP A 43 -10.11 -0.76 10.25
C TRP A 43 -9.72 -1.77 9.18
N THR A 44 -8.87 -1.38 8.23
CA THR A 44 -8.42 -2.27 7.13
C THR A 44 -7.64 -3.46 7.69
N THR A 45 -6.72 -3.20 8.63
CA THR A 45 -5.94 -4.26 9.30
C THR A 45 -6.85 -5.30 9.93
N GLN A 46 -7.86 -4.85 10.68
CA GLN A 46 -8.78 -5.77 11.37
C GLN A 46 -9.63 -6.56 10.37
N LYS A 47 -10.17 -5.90 9.34
CA LYS A 47 -10.97 -6.58 8.30
C LYS A 47 -10.18 -7.64 7.54
N VAL A 48 -8.93 -7.36 7.22
CA VAL A 48 -8.06 -8.35 6.54
C VAL A 48 -7.72 -9.53 7.46
N ARG A 49 -7.51 -9.28 8.75
CA ARG A 49 -7.34 -10.35 9.76
C ARG A 49 -8.59 -11.18 9.95
N ASP A 50 -9.77 -10.56 9.96
CA ASP A 50 -11.07 -11.24 10.07
C ASP A 50 -11.32 -12.23 8.91
N ILE A 51 -10.79 -11.92 7.71
CA ILE A 51 -10.80 -12.82 6.54
C ILE A 51 -9.87 -14.04 6.77
N GLY A 52 -8.81 -13.90 7.58
CA GLY A 52 -7.87 -14.98 7.89
C GLY A 52 -6.42 -14.73 7.46
N TYR A 53 -6.09 -13.52 6.98
CA TYR A 53 -4.73 -13.19 6.59
C TYR A 53 -3.91 -12.61 7.75
N GLU A 54 -2.62 -12.93 7.78
CA GLU A 54 -1.68 -12.29 8.70
C GLU A 54 -1.34 -10.88 8.23
N VAL A 55 -1.49 -9.91 9.13
CA VAL A 55 -1.11 -8.52 8.91
C VAL A 55 -0.25 -8.06 10.09
N PRO A 56 1.09 -7.91 9.93
CA PRO A 56 1.96 -7.35 10.94
C PRO A 56 1.54 -5.93 11.34
N PRO A 57 1.88 -5.47 12.56
CA PRO A 57 1.62 -4.10 12.98
C PRO A 57 2.25 -3.08 12.03
N SER A 58 1.53 -2.02 11.72
CA SER A 58 2.00 -0.90 10.89
C SER A 58 1.69 0.43 11.57
N ILE A 59 2.60 1.40 11.41
CA ILE A 59 2.44 2.79 11.84
C ILE A 59 2.47 3.75 10.64
N GLY A 60 2.66 3.21 9.43
CA GLY A 60 2.68 3.99 8.19
C GLY A 60 1.28 4.13 7.59
N ASN A 61 1.24 4.51 6.32
CA ASN A 61 0.02 4.60 5.54
C ASN A 61 -0.21 3.36 4.65
N PHE A 62 0.24 2.20 5.07
CA PHE A 62 0.07 0.94 4.36
C PHE A 62 0.06 -0.23 5.33
N ILE A 63 -0.52 -1.34 4.89
CA ILE A 63 -0.42 -2.64 5.54
C ILE A 63 0.38 -3.62 4.67
N LEU A 64 0.95 -4.62 5.31
CA LEU A 64 1.55 -5.77 4.66
C LEU A 64 0.65 -6.98 4.89
N VAL A 65 0.10 -7.55 3.82
CA VAL A 65 -0.75 -8.74 3.88
C VAL A 65 0.07 -9.95 3.47
N ARG A 66 0.15 -10.96 4.33
CA ARG A 66 0.85 -12.21 4.04
C ARG A 66 -0.12 -13.27 3.56
N PHE A 67 0.26 -13.97 2.52
CA PHE A 67 -0.50 -15.03 1.86
C PHE A 67 0.15 -16.39 2.06
N PRO A 68 -0.63 -17.47 2.02
CA PRO A 68 -0.08 -18.83 1.95
C PRO A 68 0.79 -19.00 0.70
N THR A 69 1.63 -20.03 0.71
CA THR A 69 2.41 -20.43 -0.48
C THR A 69 1.70 -21.47 -1.33
N ALA A 70 0.46 -21.84 -0.97
CA ALA A 70 -0.34 -22.81 -1.69
C ALA A 70 -0.75 -22.28 -3.08
N GLU A 71 -0.81 -23.16 -4.06
CA GLU A 71 -1.27 -22.85 -5.42
C GLU A 71 -2.71 -22.32 -5.39
N GLY A 72 -2.98 -21.28 -6.17
CA GLY A 72 -4.26 -20.59 -6.24
C GLY A 72 -4.58 -19.68 -5.05
N LYS A 73 -3.72 -19.62 -4.01
CA LYS A 73 -3.91 -18.79 -2.81
C LYS A 73 -2.66 -17.96 -2.47
N SER A 74 -1.66 -17.96 -3.34
CA SER A 74 -0.41 -17.22 -3.13
C SER A 74 -0.58 -15.70 -3.29
N ALA A 75 0.44 -14.94 -2.86
CA ALA A 75 0.47 -13.50 -3.10
C ALA A 75 0.47 -13.12 -4.59
N LEU A 76 0.99 -14.01 -5.46
CA LEU A 76 0.93 -13.82 -6.91
C LEU A 76 -0.50 -13.98 -7.41
N ASP A 77 -1.18 -15.05 -7.01
CA ASP A 77 -2.58 -15.31 -7.40
C ASP A 77 -3.49 -14.18 -6.91
N ALA A 78 -3.28 -13.71 -5.68
CA ALA A 78 -4.02 -12.58 -5.12
C ALA A 78 -3.75 -11.26 -5.88
N ASP A 79 -2.51 -11.00 -6.28
CA ASP A 79 -2.14 -9.83 -7.07
C ASP A 79 -2.84 -9.83 -8.44
N GLU A 80 -2.88 -10.98 -9.12
CA GLU A 80 -3.55 -11.15 -10.40
C GLU A 80 -5.08 -11.01 -10.26
N PHE A 81 -5.66 -11.62 -9.24
CA PHE A 81 -7.08 -11.49 -8.95
C PHE A 81 -7.49 -10.05 -8.65
N LEU A 82 -6.76 -9.35 -7.76
CA LEU A 82 -7.03 -7.96 -7.41
C LEU A 82 -6.91 -7.04 -8.63
N LYS A 83 -5.90 -7.25 -9.49
CA LYS A 83 -5.75 -6.51 -10.76
C LYS A 83 -6.93 -6.72 -11.69
N SER A 84 -7.50 -7.92 -11.76
CA SER A 84 -8.71 -8.17 -12.57
C SER A 84 -9.93 -7.39 -12.09
N ARG A 85 -9.91 -6.91 -10.84
CA ARG A 85 -10.93 -6.04 -10.22
C ARG A 85 -10.54 -4.55 -10.21
N GLY A 86 -9.44 -4.18 -10.90
CA GLY A 86 -8.93 -2.82 -10.94
C GLY A 86 -8.18 -2.37 -9.68
N ILE A 87 -7.84 -3.30 -8.77
CA ILE A 87 -7.14 -3.01 -7.52
C ILE A 87 -5.67 -3.37 -7.68
N ILE A 88 -4.78 -2.39 -7.49
CA ILE A 88 -3.34 -2.55 -7.68
C ILE A 88 -2.64 -2.50 -6.33
N ALA A 89 -2.21 -3.67 -5.84
CA ALA A 89 -1.33 -3.78 -4.70
C ALA A 89 0.14 -3.88 -5.14
N ARG A 90 1.08 -3.67 -4.22
CA ARG A 90 2.50 -3.79 -4.53
C ARG A 90 3.05 -5.14 -4.09
N ARG A 91 3.58 -5.91 -5.03
CA ARG A 91 4.32 -7.15 -4.74
C ARG A 91 5.63 -6.84 -4.02
N MET A 92 5.92 -7.62 -2.99
CA MET A 92 7.09 -7.43 -2.14
C MET A 92 8.24 -8.40 -2.41
N ALA A 93 8.13 -9.22 -3.47
CA ALA A 93 9.14 -10.22 -3.84
C ALA A 93 10.56 -9.62 -4.03
N VAL A 94 10.66 -8.43 -4.62
CA VAL A 94 11.94 -7.72 -4.79
C VAL A 94 12.60 -7.29 -3.48
N TYR A 95 11.86 -7.33 -2.37
CA TYR A 95 12.34 -7.04 -1.02
C TYR A 95 12.53 -8.30 -0.18
N GLY A 96 12.52 -9.49 -0.82
CA GLY A 96 12.70 -10.77 -0.14
C GLY A 96 11.45 -11.28 0.58
N LEU A 97 10.26 -10.75 0.28
CA LEU A 97 8.96 -11.14 0.84
C LEU A 97 8.00 -11.58 -0.28
N PRO A 98 8.27 -12.69 -0.97
CA PRO A 98 7.46 -13.13 -2.11
C PRO A 98 6.03 -13.49 -1.73
N GLU A 99 5.80 -13.84 -0.46
CA GLU A 99 4.50 -14.21 0.12
C GLU A 99 3.64 -12.99 0.51
N ALA A 100 4.12 -11.75 0.26
CA ALA A 100 3.44 -10.56 0.77
C ALA A 100 3.04 -9.57 -0.33
N LEU A 101 1.90 -8.90 -0.11
CA LEU A 101 1.47 -7.70 -0.82
C LEU A 101 1.44 -6.51 0.13
N ARG A 102 1.96 -5.36 -0.33
CA ARG A 102 1.82 -4.08 0.36
C ARG A 102 0.61 -3.34 -0.20
N VAL A 103 -0.31 -2.98 0.67
CA VAL A 103 -1.53 -2.25 0.35
C VAL A 103 -1.48 -0.90 1.02
N THR A 104 -1.50 0.18 0.24
CA THR A 104 -1.56 1.54 0.75
C THR A 104 -2.98 1.83 1.25
N ILE A 105 -3.10 2.55 2.37
CA ILE A 105 -4.39 3.02 2.86
C ILE A 105 -4.87 4.14 1.92
N GLY A 106 -5.91 3.84 1.18
CA GLY A 106 -6.60 4.73 0.26
C GLY A 106 -7.84 5.38 0.88
N LEU A 107 -8.75 5.85 0.05
CA LEU A 107 -10.04 6.38 0.50
C LEU A 107 -10.93 5.27 1.07
N GLU A 108 -11.99 5.65 1.77
CA GLU A 108 -12.93 4.70 2.40
C GLU A 108 -13.48 3.68 1.41
N ASP A 109 -14.00 4.13 0.28
CA ASP A 109 -14.57 3.29 -0.77
C ASP A 109 -13.53 2.34 -1.39
N GLU A 110 -12.29 2.80 -1.56
CA GLU A 110 -11.17 1.99 -2.04
C GLU A 110 -10.82 0.88 -1.04
N MET A 111 -10.77 1.19 0.27
CA MET A 111 -10.48 0.19 1.30
C MET A 111 -11.60 -0.83 1.44
N ARG A 112 -12.86 -0.40 1.33
CA ARG A 112 -14.02 -1.30 1.32
C ARG A 112 -14.01 -2.22 0.10
N ALA A 113 -13.72 -1.68 -1.09
CA ALA A 113 -13.60 -2.47 -2.31
C ALA A 113 -12.45 -3.49 -2.22
N PHE A 114 -11.29 -3.09 -1.69
CA PHE A 114 -10.16 -3.98 -1.47
C PHE A 114 -10.51 -5.14 -0.53
N VAL A 115 -11.13 -4.85 0.63
CA VAL A 115 -11.52 -5.87 1.60
C VAL A 115 -12.55 -6.84 1.00
N ALA A 116 -13.53 -6.33 0.25
CA ALA A 116 -14.53 -7.16 -0.42
C ALA A 116 -13.91 -8.09 -1.48
N ALA A 117 -13.02 -7.56 -2.32
CA ALA A 117 -12.31 -8.37 -3.32
C ALA A 117 -11.39 -9.41 -2.66
N LEU A 118 -10.72 -9.06 -1.56
CA LEU A 118 -9.87 -9.99 -0.84
C LEU A 118 -10.68 -11.12 -0.18
N ALA A 119 -11.85 -10.81 0.35
CA ALA A 119 -12.78 -11.82 0.90
C ALA A 119 -13.27 -12.78 -0.19
N GLU A 120 -13.59 -12.26 -1.38
CA GLU A 120 -13.97 -13.10 -2.53
C GLU A 120 -12.82 -14.01 -2.99
N PHE A 121 -11.58 -13.52 -2.99
CA PHE A 121 -10.39 -14.31 -3.30
C PHE A 121 -10.14 -15.41 -2.27
N HIS A 122 -10.44 -15.14 -1.00
CA HIS A 122 -10.26 -16.12 0.08
C HIS A 122 -11.21 -17.32 -0.07
N GLY A 123 -12.42 -17.10 -0.60
CA GLY A 123 -13.44 -18.11 -0.91
C GLY A 123 -14.21 -18.54 0.26
#